data_c51bfd94b4b03d251d904d7e9da00c39
#
_entry.id   c51bfd94b4b03d251d904d7e9da00c39
#
_cell.length_a   1.000
_cell.length_b   1.000
_cell.length_c   1.000
_cell.angle_alpha   90.00
_cell.angle_beta   90.00
_cell.angle_gamma   90.00
#
_symmetry.space_group_name_H-M   'P 1'
#
loop_
_entity.id
_entity.type
_entity.pdbx_description
1 polymer ?
#
loop_
_entity_poly.entity_id
_entity_poly.type
_entity_poly.pdbx_seq_one_letter_code
_entity_poly.pdbx_strand_id
1 'polypeptide(L)'
;MSLFVHHNAQTYVKVNGFTLPALMLNAGIETKLTDKTTFQADVFISPWKSLFGNRMLFAIGSLEYRYYFTESFKNWYVAANTGVAIYRMQKYNHLNLGIHQEGYSILLGGTVGYVVKVNDKINLDIFLGGGNAQSKYRSYYNAFPDIRADKEEGASINGSGEWIPYKGGAMISYQIK
;
A
#
# COMPACT_ATOMS: atom_id res chain seq x y z
N MET A 1 26.47 -34.34 0.11
CA MET A 1 25.20 -34.83 0.71
C MET A 1 24.42 -33.59 1.12
N SER A 2 23.55 -33.10 0.23
CA SER A 2 22.81 -31.85 0.44
C SER A 2 21.51 -32.21 1.16
N LEU A 3 21.42 -31.83 2.44
CA LEU A 3 20.18 -31.87 3.21
C LEU A 3 19.26 -30.75 2.70
N PHE A 4 18.40 -31.03 1.75
CA PHE A 4 17.23 -30.21 1.49
C PHE A 4 16.28 -30.34 2.68
N VAL A 5 16.46 -29.46 3.68
CA VAL A 5 15.44 -29.27 4.71
C VAL A 5 14.24 -28.66 4.00
N HIS A 6 13.19 -29.46 3.80
CA HIS A 6 11.89 -28.99 3.37
C HIS A 6 11.30 -28.15 4.53
N HIS A 7 11.70 -26.89 4.61
CA HIS A 7 10.94 -25.92 5.40
C HIS A 7 9.59 -25.75 4.70
N ASN A 8 8.54 -26.33 5.26
CA ASN A 8 7.18 -25.97 4.90
C ASN A 8 7.02 -24.48 5.24
N ALA A 9 7.25 -23.63 4.25
CA ALA A 9 7.15 -22.20 4.41
C ALA A 9 5.69 -21.82 4.68
N GLN A 10 5.38 -21.44 5.91
CA GLN A 10 4.05 -20.94 6.25
C GLN A 10 3.70 -19.77 5.34
N THR A 11 2.53 -19.83 4.72
CA THR A 11 2.05 -18.83 3.78
C THR A 11 0.63 -18.42 4.15
N TYR A 12 0.41 -17.11 4.20
CA TYR A 12 -0.87 -16.50 4.50
C TYR A 12 -1.36 -15.67 3.33
N VAL A 13 -2.66 -15.77 3.01
CA VAL A 13 -3.38 -14.77 2.22
C VAL A 13 -4.01 -13.76 3.16
N LYS A 14 -4.05 -12.50 2.75
CA LYS A 14 -4.42 -11.38 3.62
C LYS A 14 -5.39 -10.45 2.91
N VAL A 15 -6.40 -9.97 3.64
CA VAL A 15 -7.34 -8.95 3.15
C VAL A 15 -7.55 -7.91 4.24
N ASN A 16 -7.49 -6.64 3.87
CA ASN A 16 -7.67 -5.53 4.79
C ASN A 16 -9.16 -5.27 5.04
N GLY A 17 -9.64 -5.70 6.20
CA GLY A 17 -11.03 -5.51 6.61
C GLY A 17 -11.40 -4.05 6.86
N PHE A 18 -10.42 -3.19 7.17
CA PHE A 18 -10.65 -1.77 7.43
C PHE A 18 -11.02 -0.99 6.15
N THR A 19 -10.51 -1.40 4.98
CA THR A 19 -10.75 -0.71 3.70
C THR A 19 -11.95 -1.24 2.92
N LEU A 20 -12.42 -2.46 3.23
CA LEU A 20 -13.55 -3.09 2.56
C LEU A 20 -14.87 -2.31 2.66
N PRO A 21 -15.27 -1.71 3.80
CA PRO A 21 -16.50 -0.91 3.87
C PRO A 21 -16.50 0.29 2.91
N ALA A 22 -15.30 0.81 2.57
CA ALA A 22 -15.14 1.85 1.56
C ALA A 22 -15.06 1.28 0.13
N LEU A 23 -15.31 -0.02 -0.07
CA LEU A 23 -15.16 -0.74 -1.35
C LEU A 23 -13.77 -0.58 -1.97
N MET A 24 -12.74 -0.43 -1.13
CA MET A 24 -11.34 -0.40 -1.53
C MET A 24 -10.72 -1.76 -1.23
N LEU A 25 -10.16 -2.40 -2.25
CA LEU A 25 -9.53 -3.71 -2.10
C LEU A 25 -8.06 -3.54 -1.72
N ASN A 26 -7.68 -4.04 -0.54
CA ASN A 26 -6.29 -4.25 -0.19
C ASN A 26 -6.09 -5.70 0.21
N ALA A 27 -5.35 -6.43 -0.60
CA ALA A 27 -5.10 -7.86 -0.43
C ALA A 27 -3.64 -8.20 -0.72
N GLY A 28 -3.15 -9.28 -0.10
CA GLY A 28 -1.76 -9.68 -0.25
C GLY A 28 -1.50 -11.13 0.12
N ILE A 29 -0.25 -11.50 -0.05
CA ILE A 29 0.30 -12.78 0.37
C ILE A 29 1.56 -12.53 1.17
N GLU A 30 1.72 -13.27 2.27
CA GLU A 30 2.90 -13.21 3.14
C GLU A 30 3.44 -14.62 3.36
N THR A 31 4.75 -14.78 3.16
CA THR A 31 5.44 -16.08 3.28
C THR A 31 6.58 -15.98 4.28
N LYS A 32 6.70 -17.00 5.14
CA LYS A 32 7.80 -17.16 6.08
C LYS A 32 9.12 -17.38 5.32
N LEU A 33 10.15 -16.61 5.67
CA LEU A 33 11.52 -16.80 5.19
C LEU A 33 12.38 -17.48 6.25
N THR A 34 12.30 -16.97 7.48
CA THR A 34 13.02 -17.51 8.65
C THR A 34 12.08 -17.49 9.87
N ASP A 35 12.58 -17.90 11.03
CA ASP A 35 11.77 -17.87 12.26
C ASP A 35 11.37 -16.46 12.70
N LYS A 36 12.05 -15.43 12.21
CA LYS A 36 11.76 -14.03 12.55
C LYS A 36 11.50 -13.13 11.35
N THR A 37 11.58 -13.65 10.13
CA THR A 37 11.41 -12.81 8.94
C THR A 37 10.41 -13.38 7.97
N THR A 38 9.66 -12.49 7.34
CA THR A 38 8.71 -12.82 6.27
C THR A 38 8.86 -11.86 5.10
N PHE A 39 8.32 -12.26 3.99
CA PHE A 39 8.17 -11.42 2.80
C PHE A 39 6.70 -11.32 2.44
N GLN A 40 6.22 -10.10 2.21
CA GLN A 40 4.85 -9.82 1.78
C GLN A 40 4.85 -9.10 0.44
N ALA A 41 3.91 -9.49 -0.41
CA ALA A 41 3.49 -8.73 -1.59
C ALA A 41 2.01 -8.40 -1.45
N ASP A 42 1.63 -7.14 -1.68
CA ASP A 42 0.24 -6.72 -1.60
C ASP A 42 -0.14 -5.71 -2.68
N VAL A 43 -1.43 -5.63 -2.96
CA VAL A 43 -2.03 -4.63 -3.83
C VAL A 43 -3.10 -3.86 -3.05
N PHE A 44 -3.19 -2.55 -3.30
CA PHE A 44 -4.22 -1.69 -2.75
C PHE A 44 -4.88 -0.89 -3.86
N ILE A 45 -6.19 -1.07 -4.06
CA ILE A 45 -6.93 -0.50 -5.18
C ILE A 45 -8.13 0.28 -4.66
N SER A 46 -8.26 1.52 -5.09
CA SER A 46 -9.46 2.33 -4.93
C SER A 46 -10.11 2.52 -6.31
N PRO A 47 -11.34 2.07 -6.53
CA PRO A 47 -12.03 2.19 -7.82
C PRO A 47 -12.76 3.53 -8.00
N TRP A 48 -12.67 4.43 -7.03
CA TRP A 48 -13.53 5.60 -6.94
C TRP A 48 -13.10 6.72 -7.88
N LYS A 49 -13.85 6.90 -8.95
CA LYS A 49 -13.75 8.10 -9.80
C LYS A 49 -14.21 9.35 -9.05
N SER A 50 -15.13 9.19 -8.10
CA SER A 50 -15.57 10.23 -7.16
C SER A 50 -16.03 9.59 -5.86
N LEU A 51 -15.33 9.91 -4.76
CA LEU A 51 -15.70 9.55 -3.40
C LEU A 51 -15.90 10.85 -2.62
N PHE A 52 -17.13 11.06 -2.11
CA PHE A 52 -17.51 12.32 -1.46
C PHE A 52 -17.18 13.58 -2.30
N GLY A 53 -17.38 13.51 -3.62
CA GLY A 53 -17.08 14.61 -4.53
C GLY A 53 -15.61 14.71 -4.97
N ASN A 54 -14.71 13.90 -4.43
CA ASN A 54 -13.28 13.95 -4.73
C ASN A 54 -12.83 12.73 -5.54
N ARG A 55 -11.94 12.95 -6.50
CA ARG A 55 -11.33 11.83 -7.25
C ARG A 55 -10.36 11.08 -6.35
N MET A 56 -10.55 9.77 -6.23
CA MET A 56 -9.73 8.88 -5.41
C MET A 56 -9.51 7.54 -6.12
N LEU A 57 -9.11 7.60 -7.39
CA LEU A 57 -8.79 6.42 -8.18
C LEU A 57 -7.31 6.15 -8.10
N PHE A 58 -6.91 4.99 -7.55
CA PHE A 58 -5.51 4.59 -7.49
C PHE A 58 -5.34 3.08 -7.42
N ALA A 59 -4.16 2.63 -7.81
CA ALA A 59 -3.67 1.29 -7.54
C ALA A 59 -2.22 1.38 -7.03
N ILE A 60 -1.93 0.68 -5.94
CA ILE A 60 -0.60 0.57 -5.35
C ILE A 60 -0.23 -0.90 -5.30
N GLY A 61 0.92 -1.27 -5.86
CA GLY A 61 1.55 -2.56 -5.64
C GLY A 61 2.76 -2.38 -4.73
N SER A 62 2.89 -3.19 -3.69
CA SER A 62 4.00 -3.08 -2.75
C SER A 62 4.62 -4.42 -2.36
N LEU A 63 5.90 -4.36 -2.05
CA LEU A 63 6.70 -5.44 -1.50
C LEU A 63 7.20 -5.03 -0.14
N GLU A 64 7.24 -5.95 0.81
CA GLU A 64 7.60 -5.68 2.18
C GLU A 64 8.43 -6.81 2.76
N TYR A 65 9.59 -6.47 3.35
CA TYR A 65 10.41 -7.37 4.13
C TYR A 65 10.21 -7.06 5.61
N ARG A 66 9.68 -8.02 6.37
CA ARG A 66 9.26 -7.88 7.77
C ARG A 66 10.23 -8.57 8.71
N TYR A 67 10.52 -7.93 9.81
CA TYR A 67 11.26 -8.48 10.94
C TYR A 67 10.39 -8.48 12.20
N TYR A 68 10.15 -9.66 12.73
CA TYR A 68 9.39 -9.89 13.95
C TYR A 68 10.32 -9.97 15.15
N PHE A 69 9.97 -9.28 16.23
CA PHE A 69 10.80 -9.27 17.43
C PHE A 69 10.78 -10.59 18.19
N THR A 70 9.70 -11.36 18.07
CA THR A 70 9.53 -12.67 18.71
C THR A 70 9.66 -13.81 17.69
N GLU A 71 8.63 -14.11 16.98
CA GLU A 71 8.50 -15.18 15.98
C GLU A 71 7.65 -14.69 14.83
N SER A 72 7.91 -15.17 13.61
CA SER A 72 7.14 -14.83 12.41
C SER A 72 5.63 -14.99 12.65
N PHE A 73 4.87 -13.99 12.19
CA PHE A 73 3.41 -13.91 12.32
C PHE A 73 2.90 -13.74 13.76
N LYS A 74 3.75 -13.27 14.71
CA LYS A 74 3.37 -13.04 16.10
C LYS A 74 3.90 -11.71 16.63
N ASN A 75 3.03 -10.98 17.34
CA ASN A 75 3.36 -9.75 18.05
C ASN A 75 3.91 -8.63 17.14
N TRP A 76 4.78 -7.81 17.69
CA TRP A 76 5.35 -6.63 17.02
C TRP A 76 6.30 -7.00 15.90
N TYR A 77 6.21 -6.24 14.81
CA TYR A 77 7.19 -6.26 13.73
C TYR A 77 7.47 -4.86 13.22
N VAL A 78 8.61 -4.73 12.56
CA VAL A 78 8.97 -3.61 11.70
C VAL A 78 9.26 -4.14 10.31
N ALA A 79 9.10 -3.30 9.31
CA ALA A 79 9.38 -3.69 7.94
C ALA A 79 9.96 -2.56 7.11
N ALA A 80 10.80 -2.94 6.14
CA ALA A 80 11.13 -2.08 5.01
C ALA A 80 10.18 -2.40 3.85
N ASN A 81 9.67 -1.37 3.20
CA ASN A 81 8.77 -1.54 2.07
C ASN A 81 9.17 -0.70 0.86
N THR A 82 8.81 -1.18 -0.32
CA THR A 82 8.90 -0.45 -1.58
C THR A 82 7.67 -0.72 -2.41
N GLY A 83 7.33 0.19 -3.31
CA GLY A 83 6.15 0.00 -4.15
C GLY A 83 6.06 0.99 -5.31
N VAL A 84 5.04 0.76 -6.12
CA VAL A 84 4.65 1.65 -7.21
C VAL A 84 3.18 1.97 -7.06
N ALA A 85 2.85 3.24 -7.16
CA ALA A 85 1.47 3.74 -7.21
C ALA A 85 1.18 4.37 -8.57
N ILE A 86 0.00 4.10 -9.12
CA ILE A 86 -0.59 4.83 -10.24
C ILE A 86 -1.88 5.47 -9.75
N TYR A 87 -2.14 6.71 -10.12
CA TYR A 87 -3.28 7.42 -9.55
C TYR A 87 -3.86 8.48 -10.46
N ARG A 88 -5.16 8.72 -10.26
CA ARG A 88 -5.94 9.88 -10.68
C ARG A 88 -6.68 10.39 -9.47
N MET A 89 -6.06 11.32 -8.73
CA MET A 89 -6.61 11.71 -7.44
C MET A 89 -6.54 13.22 -7.22
N GLN A 90 -7.45 13.69 -6.39
CA GLN A 90 -7.46 15.05 -5.91
C GLN A 90 -6.76 15.08 -4.56
N LYS A 91 -5.61 15.76 -4.49
CA LYS A 91 -4.87 15.91 -3.23
C LYS A 91 -5.67 16.78 -2.26
N TYR A 92 -5.45 16.56 -0.97
CA TYR A 92 -6.13 17.28 0.11
C TYR A 92 -6.01 18.81 -0.01
N ASN A 93 -4.85 19.31 -0.39
CA ASN A 93 -4.60 20.74 -0.61
C ASN A 93 -5.23 21.31 -1.89
N HIS A 94 -5.81 20.48 -2.77
CA HIS A 94 -6.46 20.88 -4.00
C HIS A 94 -7.99 20.66 -3.99
N LEU A 95 -8.58 20.29 -2.84
CA LEU A 95 -10.01 19.96 -2.73
C LEU A 95 -10.92 21.09 -3.23
N ASN A 96 -10.54 22.36 -3.01
CA ASN A 96 -11.33 23.52 -3.40
C ASN A 96 -10.90 24.16 -4.74
N LEU A 97 -9.86 23.61 -5.39
CA LEU A 97 -9.34 24.21 -6.62
C LEU A 97 -9.92 23.59 -7.90
N GLY A 98 -10.74 22.54 -7.76
CA GLY A 98 -11.29 21.83 -8.92
C GLY A 98 -10.24 21.18 -9.81
N ILE A 99 -9.09 20.83 -9.25
CA ILE A 99 -7.93 20.25 -9.95
C ILE A 99 -7.64 18.85 -9.40
N HIS A 100 -7.35 17.90 -10.28
CA HIS A 100 -6.84 16.58 -9.91
C HIS A 100 -5.48 16.31 -10.56
N GLN A 101 -4.76 15.35 -10.01
CA GLN A 101 -3.46 14.92 -10.49
C GLN A 101 -3.55 13.50 -11.03
N GLU A 102 -2.92 13.28 -12.17
CA GLU A 102 -2.72 11.97 -12.77
C GLU A 102 -1.24 11.68 -12.88
N GLY A 103 -0.82 10.52 -12.39
CA GLY A 103 0.59 10.18 -12.41
C GLY A 103 0.92 8.86 -11.77
N TYR A 104 2.20 8.71 -11.49
CA TYR A 104 2.72 7.57 -10.76
C TYR A 104 3.72 8.00 -9.71
N SER A 105 3.93 7.13 -8.71
CA SER A 105 4.92 7.34 -7.66
C SER A 105 5.70 6.06 -7.42
N ILE A 106 6.99 6.22 -7.14
CA ILE A 106 7.83 5.18 -6.54
C ILE A 106 7.82 5.44 -5.04
N LEU A 107 7.51 4.40 -4.27
CA LEU A 107 7.38 4.44 -2.81
C LEU A 107 8.55 3.71 -2.17
N LEU A 108 9.14 4.31 -1.14
CA LEU A 108 10.17 3.69 -0.31
C LEU A 108 9.98 4.10 1.14
N GLY A 109 9.85 3.14 2.04
CA GLY A 109 9.55 3.47 3.42
C GLY A 109 9.60 2.30 4.38
N GLY A 110 8.85 2.44 5.47
CA GLY A 110 8.76 1.45 6.53
C GLY A 110 7.34 1.25 7.02
N THR A 111 7.15 0.13 7.69
CA THR A 111 5.89 -0.25 8.34
C THR A 111 6.19 -0.71 9.76
N VAL A 112 5.32 -0.39 10.68
CA VAL A 112 5.25 -0.99 12.01
C VAL A 112 3.89 -1.66 12.14
N GLY A 113 3.85 -2.84 12.76
CA GLY A 113 2.59 -3.54 12.97
C GLY A 113 2.63 -4.52 14.13
N TYR A 114 1.45 -5.01 14.45
CA TYR A 114 1.23 -5.97 15.51
C TYR A 114 0.28 -7.07 15.04
N VAL A 115 0.73 -8.31 15.17
CA VAL A 115 -0.06 -9.49 14.79
C VAL A 115 -0.63 -10.18 16.01
N VAL A 116 -1.96 -10.29 16.04
CA VAL A 116 -2.71 -11.05 17.04
C VAL A 116 -3.12 -12.39 16.43
N LYS A 117 -2.76 -13.48 17.07
CA LYS A 117 -3.26 -14.81 16.71
C LYS A 117 -4.72 -14.96 17.18
N VAL A 118 -5.64 -15.12 16.24
CA VAL A 118 -7.06 -15.35 16.53
C VAL A 118 -7.33 -16.84 16.76
N ASN A 119 -6.80 -17.70 15.88
CA ASN A 119 -6.81 -19.15 16.01
C ASN A 119 -5.62 -19.75 15.23
N ASP A 120 -5.60 -21.09 15.05
CA ASP A 120 -4.46 -21.76 14.41
C ASP A 120 -4.25 -21.39 12.94
N LYS A 121 -5.29 -20.89 12.26
CA LYS A 121 -5.24 -20.54 10.83
C LYS A 121 -5.46 -19.05 10.56
N ILE A 122 -5.96 -18.29 11.54
CA ILE A 122 -6.35 -16.88 11.34
C ILE A 122 -5.56 -16.00 12.27
N ASN A 123 -4.96 -14.96 11.70
CA ASN A 123 -4.33 -13.86 12.41
C ASN A 123 -4.99 -12.53 12.03
N LEU A 124 -4.97 -11.58 12.95
CA LEU A 124 -5.29 -10.18 12.71
C LEU A 124 -4.00 -9.37 12.75
N ASP A 125 -3.67 -8.69 11.66
CA ASP A 125 -2.48 -7.87 11.49
C ASP A 125 -2.88 -6.40 11.43
N ILE A 126 -2.56 -5.63 12.47
CA ILE A 126 -2.82 -4.20 12.57
C ILE A 126 -1.52 -3.48 12.26
N PHE A 127 -1.53 -2.57 11.28
CA PHE A 127 -0.32 -1.95 10.78
C PHE A 127 -0.51 -0.51 10.34
N LEU A 128 0.61 0.23 10.36
CA LEU A 128 0.73 1.57 9.83
C LEU A 128 2.10 1.72 9.17
N GLY A 129 2.12 2.29 7.99
CA GLY A 129 3.34 2.49 7.22
C GLY A 129 3.29 3.71 6.34
N GLY A 130 4.47 4.17 5.96
CA GLY A 130 4.64 5.32 5.10
C GLY A 130 6.11 5.53 4.77
N GLY A 131 6.39 6.58 4.05
CA GLY A 131 7.75 6.88 3.63
C GLY A 131 7.79 7.95 2.54
N ASN A 132 8.87 7.96 1.79
CA ASN A 132 9.07 8.88 0.70
C ASN A 132 8.36 8.38 -0.57
N ALA A 133 7.58 9.27 -1.19
CA ALA A 133 6.91 9.06 -2.47
C ALA A 133 7.54 9.98 -3.52
N GLN A 134 8.29 9.39 -4.45
CA GLN A 134 8.84 10.10 -5.62
C GLN A 134 7.82 10.04 -6.75
N SER A 135 7.14 11.16 -6.98
CA SER A 135 6.02 11.25 -7.91
C SER A 135 6.39 11.96 -9.19
N LYS A 136 5.83 11.47 -10.31
CA LYS A 136 5.73 12.20 -11.57
C LYS A 136 4.27 12.30 -11.97
N TYR A 137 3.79 13.51 -12.21
CA TYR A 137 2.36 13.75 -12.43
C TYR A 137 2.09 14.93 -13.36
N ARG A 138 0.85 14.99 -13.83
CA ARG A 138 0.24 16.11 -14.55
C ARG A 138 -1.02 16.52 -13.81
N SER A 139 -1.33 17.81 -13.80
CA SER A 139 -2.54 18.36 -13.20
C SER A 139 -3.57 18.70 -14.26
N TYR A 140 -4.84 18.40 -13.98
CA TYR A 140 -5.96 18.62 -14.89
C TYR A 140 -7.13 19.26 -14.16
N TYR A 141 -7.95 20.06 -14.88
CA TYR A 141 -9.18 20.59 -14.35
C TYR A 141 -10.25 19.50 -14.24
N ASN A 142 -10.99 19.46 -13.12
CA ASN A 142 -12.06 18.47 -12.94
C ASN A 142 -13.22 18.65 -13.93
N ALA A 143 -13.56 19.91 -14.25
CA ALA A 143 -14.60 20.27 -15.19
C ALA A 143 -14.20 20.00 -16.65
N PHE A 144 -12.90 20.01 -16.95
CA PHE A 144 -12.33 19.84 -18.28
C PHE A 144 -11.12 18.91 -18.19
N PRO A 145 -11.35 17.59 -18.09
CA PRO A 145 -10.27 16.62 -17.80
C PRO A 145 -9.23 16.49 -18.92
N ASP A 146 -9.51 17.00 -20.12
CA ASP A 146 -8.57 17.05 -21.24
C ASP A 146 -7.69 18.32 -21.23
N ILE A 147 -8.02 19.29 -20.36
CA ILE A 147 -7.28 20.55 -20.25
C ILE A 147 -6.33 20.46 -19.05
N ARG A 148 -5.04 20.62 -19.31
CA ARG A 148 -4.00 20.65 -18.27
C ARG A 148 -4.06 21.97 -17.50
N ALA A 149 -4.08 21.86 -16.17
CA ALA A 149 -4.02 22.99 -15.25
C ALA A 149 -2.59 23.56 -15.08
N ASP A 150 -1.56 22.73 -15.39
CA ASP A 150 -0.14 23.06 -15.26
C ASP A 150 0.54 23.42 -16.59
N LYS A 151 -0.22 23.61 -17.66
CA LYS A 151 0.33 23.87 -19.01
C LYS A 151 0.97 25.25 -19.15
N GLU A 152 0.54 26.22 -18.33
CA GLU A 152 1.03 27.60 -18.38
C GLU A 152 2.49 27.74 -17.90
N GLU A 153 3.00 26.78 -17.13
CA GLU A 153 4.36 26.78 -16.60
C GLU A 153 5.39 26.09 -17.51
N GLY A 154 4.98 25.61 -18.68
CA GLY A 154 5.87 25.03 -19.70
C GLY A 154 6.43 23.63 -19.37
N ALA A 155 6.15 23.08 -18.20
CA ALA A 155 6.62 21.77 -17.80
C ALA A 155 5.86 20.65 -18.52
N SER A 156 6.59 19.72 -19.15
CA SER A 156 5.98 18.54 -19.76
C SER A 156 5.42 17.55 -18.71
N ILE A 157 6.03 17.52 -17.53
CA ILE A 157 5.64 16.68 -16.39
C ILE A 157 6.19 17.29 -15.09
N ASN A 158 5.41 17.26 -14.01
CA ASN A 158 5.82 17.71 -12.69
C ASN A 158 6.42 16.58 -11.87
N GLY A 159 7.34 16.90 -10.97
CA GLY A 159 7.94 15.97 -10.02
C GLY A 159 7.78 16.47 -8.58
N SER A 160 7.57 15.57 -7.64
CA SER A 160 7.61 15.86 -6.21
C SER A 160 8.19 14.70 -5.44
N GLY A 161 8.84 14.99 -4.29
CA GLY A 161 9.26 14.03 -3.29
C GLY A 161 8.59 14.39 -1.97
N GLU A 162 7.64 13.57 -1.52
CA GLU A 162 6.84 13.85 -0.33
C GLU A 162 6.94 12.69 0.65
N TRP A 163 6.93 12.99 1.94
CA TRP A 163 6.77 11.99 3.00
C TRP A 163 5.29 11.86 3.33
N ILE A 164 4.74 10.67 3.06
CA ILE A 164 3.31 10.41 3.23
C ILE A 164 3.05 9.07 3.90
N PRO A 165 1.97 8.93 4.70
CA PRO A 165 1.43 7.64 5.08
C PRO A 165 0.69 7.06 3.86
N TYR A 166 1.05 5.86 3.42
CA TYR A 166 0.39 5.20 2.28
C TYR A 166 -0.03 3.76 2.55
N LYS A 167 0.27 3.25 3.74
CA LYS A 167 -0.16 1.90 4.19
C LYS A 167 -0.78 2.00 5.57
N GLY A 168 -1.89 1.29 5.79
CA GLY A 168 -2.49 1.21 7.11
C GLY A 168 -3.77 0.38 7.11
N GLY A 169 -4.09 -0.16 8.28
CA GLY A 169 -5.32 -0.90 8.45
C GLY A 169 -5.22 -2.11 9.36
N ALA A 170 -6.17 -3.01 9.17
CA ALA A 170 -6.27 -4.27 9.88
C ALA A 170 -6.52 -5.40 8.86
N MET A 171 -5.51 -6.21 8.60
CA MET A 171 -5.62 -7.36 7.69
C MET A 171 -6.01 -8.62 8.45
N ILE A 172 -7.04 -9.28 7.95
CA ILE A 172 -7.34 -10.67 8.30
C ILE A 172 -6.46 -11.55 7.44
N SER A 173 -5.66 -12.39 8.08
CA SER A 173 -4.69 -13.29 7.44
C SER A 173 -5.13 -14.72 7.63
N TYR A 174 -5.24 -15.50 6.56
CA TYR A 174 -5.60 -16.91 6.58
C TYR A 174 -4.43 -17.77 6.09
N GLN A 175 -4.02 -18.73 6.91
CA GLN A 175 -2.96 -19.67 6.58
C GLN A 175 -3.43 -20.69 5.53
N ILE A 176 -2.73 -20.73 4.39
CA ILE A 176 -3.02 -21.66 3.29
C ILE A 176 -2.01 -22.80 3.20
N LYS A 177 -0.85 -22.62 3.84
CA LYS A 177 0.22 -23.65 3.87
C LYS A 177 1.02 -23.55 5.17
#